data_5263838d7e013734ebfebaadca62e691
#
_entry.id   5263838d7e013734ebfebaadca62e691
#
_cell.length_a   1.000
_cell.length_b   1.000
_cell.length_c   1.000
_cell.angle_alpha   90.00
_cell.angle_beta   90.00
_cell.angle_gamma   90.00
#
_symmetry.space_group_name_H-M   'P 1'
#
loop_
_entity.id
_entity.type
_entity.pdbx_description
1 polymer ?
#
loop_
_entity_poly.entity_id
_entity_poly.type
_entity_poly.pdbx_seq_one_letter_code
_entity_poly.pdbx_strand_id
1 'polypeptide(L)'
;QNQQLSPAERLQALLNLQKSLARLQYREEHGAPWYLRAGMNQNADLLAVVMPLYAQNAHLLLRDAAAAHLEQQLRTFIRLPPDSPQRGKMAKAAYDQLRLYLMLTQPQHMEPAWFSRTLMREWPQRDGVSAVFWQANGPTLLAYYASGIITHPQWKLTADEELVSQSRTLLLRHLGTQNSDAMLYQKMLARVAHQFADMRLTDMTGDTDVSRLFFTDEVVPGMFTRQAWEEAVLPSIDTVINERREEMDWVLTDGRQKAPSPVSPEALRQRLTTRYFADFGNAWLNFLNSLHLRKAQTLSDVTEQLTLMADVRQSPLVALMNTLAVQGRTGQPREAVTDSLVKSARNLLSQEKQPVAVPESRLHGPLATTFGPVLALMDNQNNSADMLNLQTYLTRVTQVRLRLQQIAGSSDPQAMMQMLAQTVLQGKSVDLTDTRDYGSLTAAGLGQEWYGFGQTVFVRPMEQAWQQVLTPAAESLNARWRTAVVDGWNNAFSGRYPFKNVSSDASLPLLAKYLNTDTGRIARFLQNNLSGVLHSEGSRWVPDTINTRGLTFNPAFLKAINTLSEIA
;
A
#
# COMPACT_ATOMS: atom_id res chain seq x y z
N GLN A 1 23.54 -0.03 -60.05
CA GLN A 1 22.26 0.29 -59.39
C GLN A 1 22.43 0.14 -57.91
N ASN A 2 22.66 1.29 -57.21
CA ASN A 2 22.69 1.34 -55.76
C ASN A 2 21.27 1.06 -55.25
N GLN A 3 20.99 -0.20 -54.96
CA GLN A 3 19.80 -0.51 -54.14
C GLN A 3 20.05 0.08 -52.76
N GLN A 4 19.28 1.12 -52.44
CA GLN A 4 19.29 1.67 -51.08
C GLN A 4 18.64 0.64 -50.16
N LEU A 5 19.40 0.11 -49.22
CA LEU A 5 18.92 -0.78 -48.20
C LEU A 5 17.92 -0.01 -47.31
N SER A 6 16.83 -0.69 -46.90
CA SER A 6 15.92 -0.11 -45.92
C SER A 6 16.61 0.10 -44.57
N PRO A 7 16.11 0.99 -43.70
CA PRO A 7 16.69 1.15 -42.35
C PRO A 7 16.79 -0.17 -41.59
N ALA A 8 15.79 -1.03 -41.68
CA ALA A 8 15.80 -2.35 -41.03
C ALA A 8 16.91 -3.25 -41.57
N GLU A 9 17.11 -3.27 -42.90
CA GLU A 9 18.16 -4.05 -43.55
C GLU A 9 19.55 -3.57 -43.15
N ARG A 10 19.73 -2.25 -43.03
CA ARG A 10 21.00 -1.65 -42.59
C ARG A 10 21.33 -2.03 -41.14
N LEU A 11 20.35 -2.03 -40.25
CA LEU A 11 20.56 -2.45 -38.86
C LEU A 11 20.83 -3.95 -38.76
N GLN A 12 20.18 -4.77 -39.58
CA GLN A 12 20.46 -6.20 -39.64
C GLN A 12 21.88 -6.47 -40.13
N ALA A 13 22.33 -5.74 -41.14
CA ALA A 13 23.70 -5.84 -41.65
C ALA A 13 24.71 -5.41 -40.59
N LEU A 14 24.43 -4.35 -39.83
CA LEU A 14 25.27 -3.89 -38.73
C LEU A 14 25.35 -4.92 -37.62
N LEU A 15 24.20 -5.58 -37.28
CA LEU A 15 24.17 -6.64 -36.28
C LEU A 15 25.04 -7.84 -36.71
N ASN A 16 24.95 -8.23 -37.96
CA ASN A 16 25.80 -9.31 -38.51
C ASN A 16 27.29 -8.96 -38.47
N LEU A 17 27.61 -7.72 -38.81
CA LEU A 17 28.98 -7.21 -38.76
C LEU A 17 29.49 -7.17 -37.30
N GLN A 18 28.65 -6.76 -36.36
CA GLN A 18 28.96 -6.77 -34.92
C GLN A 18 29.27 -8.19 -34.43
N LYS A 19 28.46 -9.18 -34.81
CA LYS A 19 28.69 -10.57 -34.42
C LYS A 19 30.02 -11.09 -34.95
N SER A 20 30.34 -10.79 -36.20
CA SER A 20 31.63 -11.17 -36.80
C SER A 20 32.78 -10.50 -36.08
N LEU A 21 32.64 -9.22 -35.77
CA LEU A 21 33.66 -8.44 -35.08
C LEU A 21 33.89 -8.96 -33.65
N ALA A 22 32.83 -9.28 -32.92
CA ALA A 22 32.92 -9.85 -31.59
C ALA A 22 33.66 -11.19 -31.57
N ARG A 23 33.47 -12.03 -32.58
CA ARG A 23 34.19 -13.31 -32.73
C ARG A 23 35.70 -13.06 -32.99
N LEU A 24 36.02 -12.10 -33.82
CA LEU A 24 37.42 -11.75 -34.12
C LEU A 24 38.12 -11.18 -32.90
N GLN A 25 37.46 -10.32 -32.13
CA GLN A 25 37.96 -9.77 -30.87
C GLN A 25 38.17 -10.85 -29.81
N TYR A 26 37.24 -11.79 -29.68
CA TYR A 26 37.38 -12.91 -28.77
C TYR A 26 38.60 -13.77 -29.08
N ARG A 27 38.83 -14.07 -30.39
CA ARG A 27 40.03 -14.83 -30.84
C ARG A 27 41.32 -14.10 -30.56
N GLU A 28 41.33 -12.79 -30.68
CA GLU A 28 42.51 -11.95 -30.40
C GLU A 28 42.85 -11.97 -28.89
N GLU A 29 41.85 -11.90 -28.03
CA GLU A 29 42.06 -11.87 -26.58
C GLU A 29 42.36 -13.26 -25.98
N HIS A 30 41.78 -14.33 -26.52
CA HIS A 30 41.87 -15.67 -25.94
C HIS A 30 42.73 -16.63 -26.73
N GLY A 31 43.30 -16.18 -27.84
CA GLY A 31 44.07 -16.99 -28.74
C GLY A 31 43.20 -17.88 -29.64
N ALA A 32 43.66 -18.10 -30.88
CA ALA A 32 42.99 -19.01 -31.80
C ALA A 32 43.27 -20.47 -31.39
N PRO A 33 42.35 -21.41 -31.64
CA PRO A 33 42.63 -22.83 -31.51
C PRO A 33 43.88 -23.20 -32.29
N TRP A 34 44.63 -24.22 -31.82
CA TRP A 34 45.94 -24.58 -32.40
C TRP A 34 45.90 -24.81 -33.91
N TYR A 35 44.79 -25.32 -34.46
CA TYR A 35 44.62 -25.56 -35.90
C TYR A 35 44.37 -24.28 -36.70
N LEU A 36 44.11 -23.15 -36.04
CA LEU A 36 43.93 -21.83 -36.67
C LEU A 36 45.14 -20.88 -36.41
N ARG A 37 46.18 -21.35 -35.69
CA ARG A 37 47.33 -20.49 -35.33
C ARG A 37 48.08 -19.98 -36.55
N ALA A 38 48.05 -20.70 -37.68
CA ALA A 38 48.67 -20.23 -38.93
C ALA A 38 47.96 -19.01 -39.55
N GLY A 39 46.72 -18.72 -39.09
CA GLY A 39 45.92 -17.59 -39.55
C GLY A 39 45.90 -16.38 -38.61
N MET A 40 46.75 -16.31 -37.57
CA MET A 40 46.71 -15.22 -36.57
C MET A 40 46.98 -13.84 -37.19
N ASN A 41 47.87 -13.74 -38.18
CA ASN A 41 48.10 -12.49 -38.91
C ASN A 41 46.88 -12.07 -39.74
N GLN A 42 46.06 -13.03 -40.22
CA GLN A 42 44.83 -12.76 -40.96
C GLN A 42 43.72 -12.22 -40.05
N ASN A 43 43.66 -12.64 -38.76
CA ASN A 43 42.69 -12.09 -37.80
C ASN A 43 42.96 -10.61 -37.50
N ALA A 44 44.23 -10.24 -37.30
CA ALA A 44 44.61 -8.85 -37.08
C ALA A 44 44.32 -7.99 -38.32
N ASP A 45 44.59 -8.52 -39.52
CA ASP A 45 44.28 -7.85 -40.78
C ASP A 45 42.80 -7.72 -41.02
N LEU A 46 42.00 -8.75 -40.68
CA LEU A 46 40.53 -8.70 -40.75
C LEU A 46 39.96 -7.69 -39.79
N LEU A 47 40.45 -7.63 -38.56
CA LEU A 47 40.03 -6.60 -37.59
C LEU A 47 40.33 -5.20 -38.11
N ALA A 48 41.52 -4.99 -38.72
CA ALA A 48 41.88 -3.70 -39.28
C ALA A 48 40.97 -3.24 -40.42
N VAL A 49 40.36 -4.17 -41.16
CA VAL A 49 39.42 -3.88 -42.23
C VAL A 49 37.98 -3.77 -41.73
N VAL A 50 37.57 -4.67 -40.85
CA VAL A 50 36.18 -4.76 -40.36
C VAL A 50 35.84 -3.67 -39.35
N MET A 51 36.79 -3.31 -38.48
CA MET A 51 36.53 -2.32 -37.43
C MET A 51 36.18 -0.93 -38.00
N PRO A 52 36.92 -0.37 -38.98
CA PRO A 52 36.51 0.91 -39.59
C PRO A 52 35.16 0.84 -40.28
N LEU A 53 34.88 -0.29 -40.93
CA LEU A 53 33.59 -0.51 -41.61
C LEU A 53 32.43 -0.53 -40.58
N TYR A 54 32.60 -1.26 -39.49
CA TYR A 54 31.67 -1.25 -38.39
C TYR A 54 31.48 0.16 -37.83
N ALA A 55 32.56 0.83 -37.49
CA ALA A 55 32.53 2.15 -36.90
C ALA A 55 31.78 3.16 -37.76
N GLN A 56 32.07 3.17 -39.07
CA GLN A 56 31.43 4.09 -40.00
C GLN A 56 29.90 3.89 -40.04
N ASN A 57 29.47 2.63 -40.11
CA ASN A 57 28.03 2.31 -40.14
C ASN A 57 27.35 2.52 -38.78
N ALA A 58 28.03 2.16 -37.69
CA ALA A 58 27.53 2.34 -36.34
C ALA A 58 27.40 3.82 -35.98
N HIS A 59 28.36 4.65 -36.41
CA HIS A 59 28.27 6.11 -36.22
C HIS A 59 27.01 6.67 -36.86
N LEU A 60 26.70 6.24 -38.10
CA LEU A 60 25.52 6.71 -38.81
C LEU A 60 24.21 6.16 -38.19
N LEU A 61 24.15 4.85 -37.97
CA LEU A 61 22.92 4.15 -37.61
C LEU A 61 22.59 4.19 -36.12
N LEU A 62 23.59 4.27 -35.26
CA LEU A 62 23.43 4.26 -33.82
C LEU A 62 23.71 5.62 -33.19
N ARG A 63 24.93 6.11 -33.32
CA ARG A 63 25.36 7.37 -32.69
C ARG A 63 24.59 8.58 -33.23
N ASP A 64 24.65 8.80 -34.54
CA ASP A 64 24.07 10.01 -35.16
C ASP A 64 22.55 9.95 -35.15
N ALA A 65 21.95 8.78 -35.34
CA ALA A 65 20.53 8.58 -35.27
C ALA A 65 20.00 8.80 -33.84
N ALA A 66 20.69 8.26 -32.84
CA ALA A 66 20.35 8.49 -31.45
C ALA A 66 20.51 9.97 -31.06
N ALA A 67 21.59 10.60 -31.49
CA ALA A 67 21.83 12.02 -31.25
C ALA A 67 20.72 12.88 -31.84
N ALA A 68 20.31 12.62 -33.08
CA ALA A 68 19.23 13.36 -33.73
C ALA A 68 17.92 13.23 -32.96
N HIS A 69 17.61 12.03 -32.51
CA HIS A 69 16.41 11.78 -31.69
C HIS A 69 16.47 12.54 -30.35
N LEU A 70 17.58 12.43 -29.65
CA LEU A 70 17.78 13.08 -28.34
C LEU A 70 17.77 14.61 -28.48
N GLU A 71 18.41 15.15 -29.51
CA GLU A 71 18.40 16.58 -29.80
C GLU A 71 16.99 17.08 -30.06
N GLN A 72 16.20 16.34 -30.81
CA GLN A 72 14.80 16.71 -31.10
C GLN A 72 13.97 16.70 -29.80
N GLN A 73 14.13 15.71 -28.96
CA GLN A 73 13.43 15.65 -27.68
C GLN A 73 13.83 16.79 -26.75
N LEU A 74 15.11 17.11 -26.66
CA LEU A 74 15.59 18.23 -25.88
C LEU A 74 15.08 19.57 -26.42
N ARG A 75 15.02 19.76 -27.73
CA ARG A 75 14.43 20.95 -28.34
C ARG A 75 12.94 21.06 -28.03
N THR A 76 12.21 19.96 -28.04
CA THR A 76 10.80 19.95 -27.65
C THR A 76 10.63 20.41 -26.20
N PHE A 77 11.48 19.92 -25.30
CA PHE A 77 11.48 20.34 -23.90
C PHE A 77 11.77 21.84 -23.75
N ILE A 78 12.76 22.35 -24.47
CA ILE A 78 13.16 23.76 -24.43
C ILE A 78 12.05 24.68 -24.95
N ARG A 79 11.31 24.23 -25.97
CA ARG A 79 10.25 25.01 -26.62
C ARG A 79 8.94 25.06 -25.83
N LEU A 80 8.77 24.26 -24.80
CA LEU A 80 7.59 24.32 -23.96
C LEU A 80 7.46 25.71 -23.34
N PRO A 81 6.22 26.23 -23.16
CA PRO A 81 6.02 27.51 -22.49
C PRO A 81 6.61 27.53 -21.09
N PRO A 82 7.21 28.65 -20.65
CA PRO A 82 7.88 28.74 -19.35
C PRO A 82 7.00 28.36 -18.16
N ASP A 83 5.70 28.62 -18.26
CA ASP A 83 4.73 28.36 -17.19
C ASP A 83 3.96 27.06 -17.37
N SER A 84 4.36 26.23 -18.35
CA SER A 84 3.67 24.97 -18.63
C SER A 84 3.92 23.95 -17.52
N PRO A 85 2.87 23.36 -16.94
CA PRO A 85 3.04 22.26 -15.99
C PRO A 85 3.71 21.02 -16.63
N GLN A 86 3.69 20.92 -17.97
CA GLN A 86 4.37 19.83 -18.69
C GLN A 86 5.89 19.90 -18.56
N ARG A 87 6.49 21.08 -18.41
CA ARG A 87 7.93 21.22 -18.20
C ARG A 87 8.41 20.47 -16.96
N GLY A 88 7.69 20.63 -15.85
CA GLY A 88 8.03 19.94 -14.61
C GLY A 88 7.90 18.42 -14.74
N LYS A 89 6.89 17.95 -15.46
CA LYS A 89 6.67 16.52 -15.70
C LYS A 89 7.71 15.91 -16.63
N MET A 90 8.18 16.68 -17.61
CA MET A 90 9.15 16.21 -18.61
C MET A 90 10.60 16.41 -18.17
N ALA A 91 10.84 17.12 -17.09
CA ALA A 91 12.20 17.46 -16.66
C ALA A 91 13.05 16.24 -16.35
N LYS A 92 12.49 15.21 -15.73
CA LYS A 92 13.23 13.96 -15.44
C LYS A 92 13.62 13.24 -16.73
N ALA A 93 12.71 13.13 -17.67
CA ALA A 93 12.98 12.53 -18.98
C ALA A 93 14.04 13.35 -19.75
N ALA A 94 13.91 14.67 -19.72
CA ALA A 94 14.90 15.56 -20.35
C ALA A 94 16.29 15.43 -19.72
N TYR A 95 16.37 15.26 -18.42
CA TYR A 95 17.64 14.99 -17.74
C TYR A 95 18.29 13.69 -18.26
N ASP A 96 17.52 12.61 -18.34
CA ASP A 96 18.01 11.33 -18.85
C ASP A 96 18.45 11.46 -20.33
N GLN A 97 17.69 12.19 -21.13
CA GLN A 97 18.01 12.46 -22.52
C GLN A 97 19.31 13.26 -22.67
N LEU A 98 19.52 14.26 -21.84
CA LEU A 98 20.75 15.03 -21.81
C LEU A 98 21.94 14.17 -21.37
N ARG A 99 21.77 13.35 -20.36
CA ARG A 99 22.79 12.42 -19.89
C ARG A 99 23.18 11.42 -20.97
N LEU A 100 22.21 10.84 -21.67
CA LEU A 100 22.45 9.96 -22.82
C LEU A 100 23.24 10.67 -23.91
N TYR A 101 22.83 11.88 -24.25
CA TYR A 101 23.51 12.71 -25.26
C TYR A 101 24.95 13.02 -24.87
N LEU A 102 25.17 13.43 -23.62
CA LEU A 102 26.51 13.73 -23.12
C LEU A 102 27.41 12.49 -23.02
N MET A 103 26.85 11.31 -22.80
CA MET A 103 27.61 10.07 -22.86
C MET A 103 28.18 9.81 -24.25
N LEU A 104 27.48 10.20 -25.31
CA LEU A 104 27.97 10.11 -26.67
C LEU A 104 29.05 11.13 -26.96
N THR A 105 29.05 12.27 -26.28
CA THR A 105 30.03 13.35 -26.49
C THR A 105 31.23 13.25 -25.55
N GLN A 106 31.10 12.56 -24.43
CA GLN A 106 32.11 12.42 -23.39
C GLN A 106 32.30 10.94 -23.03
N PRO A 107 33.16 10.22 -23.77
CA PRO A 107 33.34 8.77 -23.56
C PRO A 107 33.75 8.36 -22.15
N GLN A 108 34.41 9.25 -21.40
CA GLN A 108 34.83 9.00 -20.02
C GLN A 108 33.65 8.81 -19.06
N HIS A 109 32.45 9.27 -19.44
CA HIS A 109 31.27 9.12 -18.65
C HIS A 109 30.32 8.04 -19.17
N MET A 110 30.69 7.34 -20.23
CA MET A 110 29.84 6.31 -20.83
C MET A 110 29.68 5.10 -19.90
N GLU A 111 28.46 4.72 -19.66
CA GLU A 111 28.05 3.51 -18.94
C GLU A 111 27.17 2.65 -19.87
N PRO A 112 27.73 1.63 -20.56
CA PRO A 112 27.03 0.93 -21.63
C PRO A 112 25.71 0.30 -21.22
N ALA A 113 25.62 -0.32 -20.05
CA ALA A 113 24.40 -0.96 -19.58
C ALA A 113 23.29 0.06 -19.30
N TRP A 114 23.63 1.14 -18.63
CA TRP A 114 22.67 2.23 -18.37
C TRP A 114 22.24 2.92 -19.67
N PHE A 115 23.22 3.20 -20.53
CA PHE A 115 22.98 3.85 -21.84
C PHE A 115 22.01 3.05 -22.69
N SER A 116 22.28 1.76 -22.88
CA SER A 116 21.46 0.88 -23.69
C SER A 116 20.03 0.79 -23.15
N ARG A 117 19.88 0.53 -21.87
CA ARG A 117 18.57 0.37 -21.23
C ARG A 117 17.76 1.67 -21.26
N THR A 118 18.40 2.79 -20.94
CA THR A 118 17.73 4.10 -20.88
C THR A 118 17.37 4.59 -22.27
N LEU A 119 18.25 4.43 -23.25
CA LEU A 119 17.98 4.84 -24.62
C LEU A 119 16.84 4.02 -25.23
N MET A 120 16.77 2.72 -24.95
CA MET A 120 15.62 1.90 -25.39
C MET A 120 14.29 2.40 -24.82
N ARG A 121 14.30 2.87 -23.58
CA ARG A 121 13.09 3.45 -22.94
C ARG A 121 12.72 4.78 -23.58
N GLU A 122 13.71 5.65 -23.86
CA GLU A 122 13.47 6.97 -24.44
C GLU A 122 13.27 6.94 -25.97
N TRP A 123 13.65 5.84 -26.60
CA TRP A 123 13.56 5.68 -28.05
C TRP A 123 13.05 4.27 -28.39
N PRO A 124 11.80 3.96 -28.01
CA PRO A 124 11.25 2.60 -28.17
C PRO A 124 10.90 2.23 -29.61
N GLN A 125 10.76 3.22 -30.49
CA GLN A 125 10.37 3.03 -31.88
C GLN A 125 11.27 3.84 -32.80
N ARG A 126 11.69 3.22 -33.89
CA ARG A 126 12.46 3.87 -34.96
C ARG A 126 11.67 3.84 -36.26
N ASP A 127 11.74 4.96 -37.00
CA ASP A 127 11.10 5.06 -38.31
C ASP A 127 11.70 4.06 -39.29
N GLY A 128 10.84 3.32 -39.99
CA GLY A 128 11.25 2.32 -40.97
C GLY A 128 11.78 1.02 -40.38
N VAL A 129 11.71 0.83 -39.06
CA VAL A 129 12.15 -0.37 -38.37
C VAL A 129 10.98 -0.94 -37.58
N SER A 130 10.76 -2.25 -37.66
CA SER A 130 9.70 -2.87 -36.87
C SER A 130 10.02 -2.77 -35.38
N ALA A 131 8.98 -2.55 -34.55
CA ALA A 131 9.12 -2.49 -33.11
C ALA A 131 9.71 -3.80 -32.54
N VAL A 132 9.29 -4.95 -33.09
CA VAL A 132 9.78 -6.26 -32.69
C VAL A 132 11.29 -6.39 -32.91
N PHE A 133 11.77 -5.98 -34.08
CA PHE A 133 13.19 -6.03 -34.40
C PHE A 133 14.00 -5.13 -33.47
N TRP A 134 13.54 -3.88 -33.27
CA TRP A 134 14.25 -2.90 -32.45
C TRP A 134 14.28 -3.31 -30.98
N GLN A 135 13.16 -3.79 -30.44
CA GLN A 135 13.11 -4.26 -29.06
C GLN A 135 13.99 -5.49 -28.82
N ALA A 136 14.09 -6.37 -29.81
CA ALA A 136 14.88 -7.60 -29.70
C ALA A 136 16.40 -7.32 -29.83
N ASN A 137 16.80 -6.45 -30.75
CA ASN A 137 18.20 -6.28 -31.14
C ASN A 137 18.82 -4.93 -30.74
N GLY A 138 18.00 -3.92 -30.52
CA GLY A 138 18.45 -2.60 -30.12
C GLY A 138 19.34 -2.58 -28.88
N PRO A 139 18.96 -3.26 -27.80
CA PRO A 139 19.79 -3.30 -26.59
C PRO A 139 21.20 -3.82 -26.85
N THR A 140 21.34 -4.90 -27.60
CA THR A 140 22.64 -5.50 -27.94
C THR A 140 23.48 -4.58 -28.83
N LEU A 141 22.86 -3.99 -29.86
CA LEU A 141 23.54 -3.04 -30.75
C LEU A 141 24.06 -1.82 -30.01
N LEU A 142 23.23 -1.23 -29.16
CA LEU A 142 23.57 -0.03 -28.41
C LEU A 142 24.63 -0.29 -27.34
N ALA A 143 24.52 -1.39 -26.60
CA ALA A 143 25.49 -1.75 -25.56
C ALA A 143 26.87 -2.02 -26.15
N TYR A 144 26.92 -2.73 -27.25
CA TYR A 144 28.21 -3.01 -27.92
C TYR A 144 28.87 -1.74 -28.45
N TYR A 145 28.08 -0.88 -29.08
CA TYR A 145 28.58 0.42 -29.56
C TYR A 145 29.08 1.30 -28.42
N ALA A 146 28.31 1.37 -27.32
CA ALA A 146 28.68 2.15 -26.15
C ALA A 146 30.00 1.64 -25.52
N SER A 147 30.18 0.33 -25.45
CA SER A 147 31.45 -0.26 -25.02
C SER A 147 32.61 0.13 -25.96
N GLY A 148 32.33 0.15 -27.26
CA GLY A 148 33.30 0.56 -28.27
C GLY A 148 33.73 2.01 -28.14
N ILE A 149 32.82 2.90 -27.78
CA ILE A 149 33.14 4.33 -27.62
C ILE A 149 34.09 4.58 -26.44
N ILE A 150 34.05 3.74 -25.41
CA ILE A 150 34.97 3.81 -24.28
C ILE A 150 36.38 3.47 -24.72
N THR A 151 36.55 2.40 -25.50
CA THR A 151 37.86 1.94 -26.00
C THR A 151 38.36 2.77 -27.17
N HIS A 152 37.46 3.46 -27.87
CA HIS A 152 37.77 4.31 -29.02
C HIS A 152 37.24 5.73 -28.77
N PRO A 153 37.88 6.55 -27.91
CA PRO A 153 37.37 7.88 -27.57
C PRO A 153 37.17 8.81 -28.75
N GLN A 154 37.89 8.56 -29.85
CA GLN A 154 37.72 9.32 -31.09
C GLN A 154 36.36 9.12 -31.76
N TRP A 155 35.58 8.11 -31.37
CA TRP A 155 34.24 7.90 -31.86
C TRP A 155 33.22 8.87 -31.25
N LYS A 156 33.65 9.73 -30.35
CA LYS A 156 32.76 10.68 -29.69
C LYS A 156 32.00 11.56 -30.67
N LEU A 157 30.78 11.85 -30.32
CA LEU A 157 29.96 12.83 -31.04
C LEU A 157 30.42 14.24 -30.69
N THR A 158 30.38 15.15 -31.67
CA THR A 158 30.56 16.58 -31.42
C THR A 158 29.21 17.14 -30.93
N ALA A 159 29.21 17.69 -29.74
CA ALA A 159 27.98 18.20 -29.13
C ALA A 159 27.51 19.49 -29.82
N ASP A 160 26.19 19.65 -29.88
CA ASP A 160 25.58 20.97 -30.10
C ASP A 160 25.64 21.73 -28.77
N GLU A 161 26.65 22.54 -28.60
CA GLU A 161 26.96 23.25 -27.35
C GLU A 161 25.84 24.21 -26.93
N GLU A 162 25.16 24.83 -27.86
CA GLU A 162 24.06 25.72 -27.57
C GLU A 162 22.88 24.94 -26.99
N LEU A 163 22.55 23.80 -27.59
CA LEU A 163 21.49 22.92 -27.10
C LEU A 163 21.81 22.40 -25.69
N VAL A 164 23.05 21.98 -25.47
CA VAL A 164 23.49 21.51 -24.14
C VAL A 164 23.37 22.63 -23.12
N SER A 165 23.84 23.83 -23.45
CA SER A 165 23.77 24.99 -22.54
C SER A 165 22.33 25.35 -22.17
N GLN A 166 21.45 25.43 -23.17
CA GLN A 166 20.04 25.72 -22.95
C GLN A 166 19.34 24.63 -22.11
N SER A 167 19.64 23.37 -22.40
CA SER A 167 19.09 22.24 -21.65
C SER A 167 19.55 22.28 -20.20
N ARG A 168 20.83 22.52 -19.95
CA ARG A 168 21.40 22.65 -18.60
C ARG A 168 20.73 23.79 -17.82
N THR A 169 20.57 24.94 -18.43
CA THR A 169 19.94 26.10 -17.78
C THR A 169 18.52 25.79 -17.33
N LEU A 170 17.72 25.20 -18.23
CA LEU A 170 16.33 24.83 -17.90
C LEU A 170 16.25 23.72 -16.87
N LEU A 171 17.10 22.70 -17.00
CA LEU A 171 17.09 21.58 -16.06
C LEU A 171 17.56 22.01 -14.67
N LEU A 172 18.55 22.86 -14.55
CA LEU A 172 18.95 23.45 -13.27
C LEU A 172 17.80 24.23 -12.62
N ARG A 173 17.02 24.92 -13.42
CA ARG A 173 15.87 25.68 -12.92
C ARG A 173 14.74 24.77 -12.44
N HIS A 174 14.42 23.68 -13.15
CA HIS A 174 13.33 22.78 -12.86
C HIS A 174 13.69 21.63 -11.90
N LEU A 175 14.93 21.14 -11.98
CA LEU A 175 15.40 20.04 -11.12
C LEU A 175 16.09 20.55 -9.85
N GLY A 176 16.22 21.85 -9.70
CA GLY A 176 17.11 22.52 -8.79
C GLY A 176 17.08 22.06 -7.33
N THR A 177 15.95 21.60 -6.83
CA THR A 177 15.87 21.01 -5.49
C THR A 177 15.04 19.73 -5.44
N GLN A 178 13.93 19.65 -6.17
CA GLN A 178 12.98 18.53 -6.02
C GLN A 178 13.43 17.23 -6.67
N ASN A 179 13.95 17.27 -7.91
CA ASN A 179 14.35 16.04 -8.60
C ASN A 179 15.75 15.55 -8.19
N SER A 180 16.60 16.44 -7.75
CA SER A 180 17.86 16.10 -7.10
C SER A 180 17.61 15.28 -5.83
N ASP A 181 16.68 15.74 -4.99
CA ASP A 181 16.28 15.03 -3.79
C ASP A 181 15.68 13.65 -4.12
N ALA A 182 14.83 13.59 -5.15
CA ALA A 182 14.22 12.34 -5.59
C ALA A 182 15.25 11.31 -6.09
N MET A 183 16.21 11.75 -6.88
CA MET A 183 17.27 10.87 -7.39
C MET A 183 18.15 10.33 -6.27
N LEU A 184 18.55 11.20 -5.35
CA LEU A 184 19.36 10.81 -4.20
C LEU A 184 18.61 9.86 -3.28
N TYR A 185 17.32 10.11 -3.09
CA TYR A 185 16.45 9.25 -2.31
C TYR A 185 16.35 7.85 -2.93
N GLN A 186 16.14 7.75 -4.23
CA GLN A 186 16.07 6.46 -4.93
C GLN A 186 17.39 5.71 -4.87
N LYS A 187 18.53 6.41 -4.98
CA LYS A 187 19.84 5.80 -4.79
C LYS A 187 20.04 5.24 -3.40
N MET A 188 19.63 5.99 -2.39
CA MET A 188 19.66 5.55 -1.00
C MET A 188 18.84 4.28 -0.81
N LEU A 189 17.60 4.26 -1.31
CA LEU A 189 16.73 3.09 -1.23
C LEU A 189 17.31 1.89 -1.99
N ALA A 190 17.87 2.12 -3.17
CA ALA A 190 18.46 1.06 -3.99
C ALA A 190 19.62 0.35 -3.27
N ARG A 191 20.41 1.08 -2.49
CA ARG A 191 21.49 0.52 -1.69
C ARG A 191 21.01 -0.36 -0.55
N VAL A 192 19.85 -0.05 -0.01
CA VAL A 192 19.29 -0.71 1.18
C VAL A 192 18.29 -1.81 0.82
N ALA A 193 17.67 -1.75 -0.36
CA ALA A 193 16.48 -2.52 -0.74
C ALA A 193 16.62 -4.04 -0.55
N HIS A 194 17.80 -4.60 -0.73
CA HIS A 194 18.00 -6.05 -0.67
C HIS A 194 18.84 -6.52 0.51
N GLN A 195 19.16 -5.62 1.44
CA GLN A 195 19.99 -5.95 2.60
C GLN A 195 19.19 -6.55 3.76
N PHE A 196 17.91 -6.28 3.82
CA PHE A 196 17.05 -6.71 4.92
C PHE A 196 15.85 -7.48 4.38
N ALA A 197 15.54 -8.58 5.03
CA ALA A 197 14.36 -9.37 4.68
C ALA A 197 13.08 -8.59 4.98
N ASP A 198 12.08 -8.75 4.12
CA ASP A 198 10.76 -8.18 4.36
C ASP A 198 10.15 -8.76 5.63
N MET A 199 9.45 -7.92 6.40
CA MET A 199 8.74 -8.37 7.59
C MET A 199 7.35 -8.86 7.23
N ARG A 200 7.07 -10.09 7.62
CA ARG A 200 5.75 -10.71 7.53
C ARG A 200 5.02 -10.57 8.86
N LEU A 201 3.73 -10.81 8.84
CA LEU A 201 2.93 -10.81 10.06
C LEU A 201 3.49 -11.79 11.11
N THR A 202 3.93 -12.96 10.69
CA THR A 202 4.54 -13.96 11.57
C THR A 202 5.84 -13.48 12.23
N ASP A 203 6.61 -12.66 11.53
CA ASP A 203 7.83 -12.06 12.09
C ASP A 203 7.52 -11.02 13.18
N MET A 204 6.37 -10.38 13.08
CA MET A 204 5.93 -9.35 14.04
C MET A 204 5.32 -9.94 15.31
N THR A 205 4.75 -11.12 15.21
CA THR A 205 3.97 -11.74 16.28
C THR A 205 4.69 -12.90 16.97
N GLY A 206 5.86 -13.28 16.45
CA GLY A 206 6.70 -14.32 17.08
C GLY A 206 6.03 -15.68 17.18
N ASP A 207 6.17 -16.32 18.35
CA ASP A 207 5.66 -17.67 18.60
C ASP A 207 4.14 -17.73 18.85
N THR A 208 3.43 -16.63 18.65
CA THR A 208 1.98 -16.62 18.79
C THR A 208 1.31 -17.29 17.60
N ASP A 209 0.08 -17.73 17.80
CA ASP A 209 -0.71 -18.43 16.78
C ASP A 209 -1.51 -17.44 15.94
N VAL A 210 -0.83 -16.46 15.32
CA VAL A 210 -1.46 -15.35 14.62
C VAL A 210 -2.33 -15.80 13.45
N SER A 211 -1.93 -16.87 12.77
CA SER A 211 -2.64 -17.37 11.58
C SER A 211 -4.07 -17.82 11.88
N ARG A 212 -4.39 -18.10 13.13
CA ARG A 212 -5.75 -18.45 13.57
C ARG A 212 -6.62 -17.21 13.81
N LEU A 213 -6.01 -16.04 13.89
CA LEU A 213 -6.71 -14.80 14.19
C LEU A 213 -6.69 -13.83 13.02
N PHE A 214 -5.51 -13.49 12.52
CA PHE A 214 -5.32 -12.53 11.43
C PHE A 214 -4.52 -13.11 10.28
N PHE A 215 -4.75 -12.59 9.09
CA PHE A 215 -3.95 -12.93 7.91
C PHE A 215 -3.83 -11.75 6.96
N THR A 216 -2.78 -11.76 6.16
CA THR A 216 -2.56 -10.82 5.07
C THR A 216 -1.57 -11.42 4.08
N ASP A 217 -1.69 -11.05 2.80
CA ASP A 217 -0.71 -11.39 1.78
C ASP A 217 0.40 -10.34 1.66
N GLU A 218 0.27 -9.23 2.36
CA GLU A 218 1.21 -8.13 2.31
C GLU A 218 2.39 -8.32 3.27
N VAL A 219 3.46 -7.60 3.00
CA VAL A 219 4.65 -7.55 3.85
C VAL A 219 5.08 -6.09 4.02
N VAL A 220 5.85 -5.81 5.06
CA VAL A 220 6.55 -4.52 5.17
C VAL A 220 7.94 -4.71 4.55
N PRO A 221 8.30 -3.89 3.52
CA PRO A 221 9.64 -3.98 2.96
C PRO A 221 10.72 -3.84 4.03
N GLY A 222 11.75 -4.70 3.96
CA GLY A 222 12.80 -4.75 4.97
C GLY A 222 13.54 -3.44 5.16
N MET A 223 13.57 -2.59 4.13
CA MET A 223 14.17 -1.25 4.19
C MET A 223 13.41 -0.28 5.12
N PHE A 224 12.15 -0.57 5.44
CA PHE A 224 11.32 0.26 6.32
C PHE A 224 11.15 -0.38 7.69
N THR A 225 12.27 -0.72 8.29
CA THR A 225 12.35 -1.25 9.64
C THR A 225 13.37 -0.45 10.44
N ARG A 226 13.24 -0.50 11.76
CA ARG A 226 14.18 0.16 12.66
C ARG A 226 15.61 -0.33 12.44
N GLN A 227 15.79 -1.63 12.27
CA GLN A 227 17.10 -2.22 11.99
C GLN A 227 17.71 -1.64 10.71
N ALA A 228 16.93 -1.55 9.63
CA ALA A 228 17.40 -0.99 8.37
C ALA A 228 17.76 0.49 8.52
N TRP A 229 16.99 1.26 9.26
CA TRP A 229 17.30 2.65 9.54
C TRP A 229 18.64 2.81 10.24
N GLU A 230 18.83 2.11 11.34
CA GLU A 230 20.02 2.24 12.18
C GLU A 230 21.28 1.71 11.49
N GLU A 231 21.19 0.56 10.82
CA GLU A 231 22.34 -0.14 10.25
C GLU A 231 22.72 0.31 8.84
N ALA A 232 21.77 0.76 8.03
CA ALA A 232 22.01 1.02 6.62
C ALA A 232 21.52 2.38 6.11
N VAL A 233 20.30 2.78 6.43
CA VAL A 233 19.70 4.00 5.84
C VAL A 233 20.40 5.24 6.36
N LEU A 234 20.60 5.35 7.65
CA LEU A 234 21.27 6.50 8.26
C LEU A 234 22.69 6.70 7.71
N PRO A 235 23.56 5.67 7.65
CA PRO A 235 24.86 5.82 6.99
C PRO A 235 24.76 6.12 5.49
N SER A 236 23.77 5.54 4.78
CA SER A 236 23.60 5.72 3.34
C SER A 236 23.23 7.15 2.96
N ILE A 237 22.50 7.85 3.83
CA ILE A 237 22.17 9.26 3.61
C ILE A 237 23.44 10.10 3.44
N ASP A 238 24.38 9.94 4.34
CA ASP A 238 25.65 10.67 4.28
C ASP A 238 26.46 10.32 3.03
N THR A 239 26.52 9.04 2.70
CA THR A 239 27.22 8.56 1.51
C THR A 239 26.63 9.16 0.23
N VAL A 240 25.31 9.14 0.11
CA VAL A 240 24.60 9.66 -1.07
C VAL A 240 24.78 11.17 -1.20
N ILE A 241 24.74 11.89 -0.09
CA ILE A 241 24.98 13.34 -0.08
C ILE A 241 26.41 13.66 -0.55
N ASN A 242 27.40 12.91 -0.09
CA ASN A 242 28.78 13.11 -0.47
C ASN A 242 29.04 12.78 -1.95
N GLU A 243 28.40 11.75 -2.50
CA GLU A 243 28.49 11.39 -3.90
C GLU A 243 27.75 12.34 -4.83
N ARG A 244 26.83 13.13 -4.31
CA ARG A 244 26.02 14.08 -5.08
C ARG A 244 26.85 15.00 -5.98
N ARG A 245 28.01 15.46 -5.49
CA ARG A 245 28.84 16.44 -6.20
C ARG A 245 29.38 15.92 -7.54
N GLU A 246 29.67 14.63 -7.64
CA GLU A 246 30.28 14.08 -8.85
C GLU A 246 29.27 13.87 -9.98
N GLU A 247 28.05 13.41 -9.70
CA GLU A 247 27.07 13.10 -10.73
C GLU A 247 26.33 14.31 -11.28
N MET A 248 26.03 15.30 -10.43
CA MET A 248 25.36 16.51 -10.91
C MET A 248 26.28 17.42 -11.70
N ASP A 249 27.59 17.39 -11.41
CA ASP A 249 28.53 18.31 -12.03
C ASP A 249 28.77 18.03 -13.52
N TRP A 250 28.80 16.77 -13.95
CA TRP A 250 29.14 16.50 -15.35
C TRP A 250 27.91 16.55 -16.30
N VAL A 251 26.71 16.27 -15.85
CA VAL A 251 25.49 16.36 -16.69
C VAL A 251 24.97 17.78 -16.75
N LEU A 252 24.83 18.44 -15.62
CA LEU A 252 24.20 19.75 -15.51
C LEU A 252 25.18 20.92 -15.58
N THR A 253 26.46 20.67 -15.32
CA THR A 253 27.51 21.70 -15.38
C THR A 253 28.76 21.18 -16.08
N ASP A 254 29.44 22.06 -16.82
CA ASP A 254 30.76 21.77 -17.41
C ASP A 254 31.90 22.27 -16.52
N GLY A 255 31.64 22.61 -15.29
CA GLY A 255 32.59 23.21 -14.35
C GLY A 255 32.78 24.71 -14.53
N ARG A 256 32.21 25.30 -15.56
CA ARG A 256 32.26 26.75 -15.85
C ARG A 256 31.07 27.53 -15.31
N GLN A 257 29.93 26.87 -15.13
CA GLN A 257 28.76 27.50 -14.59
C GLN A 257 28.74 27.27 -13.07
N LYS A 258 28.55 28.37 -12.32
CA LYS A 258 28.25 28.24 -10.89
C LYS A 258 26.87 27.60 -10.75
N ALA A 259 26.83 26.41 -10.18
CA ALA A 259 25.58 25.79 -9.78
C ALA A 259 24.81 26.79 -8.89
N PRO A 260 23.49 26.95 -9.08
CA PRO A 260 22.69 27.68 -8.09
C PRO A 260 22.97 27.08 -6.71
N SER A 261 23.06 27.95 -5.69
CA SER A 261 23.46 27.57 -4.32
C SER A 261 23.02 26.16 -3.98
N PRO A 262 23.90 25.19 -3.81
CA PRO A 262 23.48 23.86 -3.46
C PRO A 262 22.74 23.93 -2.11
N VAL A 263 21.62 23.22 -2.03
CA VAL A 263 20.94 22.98 -0.75
C VAL A 263 22.02 22.47 0.22
N SER A 264 22.09 23.04 1.40
CA SER A 264 23.08 22.63 2.39
C SER A 264 22.99 21.12 2.66
N PRO A 265 24.09 20.43 2.94
CA PRO A 265 24.04 19.01 3.27
C PRO A 265 23.07 18.68 4.38
N GLU A 266 22.93 19.56 5.39
CA GLU A 266 21.99 19.38 6.49
C GLU A 266 20.53 19.48 6.06
N ALA A 267 20.21 20.46 5.21
CA ALA A 267 18.85 20.59 4.67
C ALA A 267 18.48 19.41 3.79
N LEU A 268 19.42 18.92 3.00
CA LEU A 268 19.23 17.75 2.15
C LEU A 268 19.03 16.49 3.00
N ARG A 269 19.86 16.32 4.04
CA ARG A 269 19.70 15.22 5.00
C ARG A 269 18.33 15.22 5.62
N GLN A 270 17.84 16.37 6.05
CA GLN A 270 16.53 16.52 6.64
C GLN A 270 15.42 16.16 5.63
N ARG A 271 15.54 16.56 4.37
CA ARG A 271 14.57 16.23 3.33
C ARG A 271 14.53 14.74 3.03
N LEU A 272 15.69 14.10 2.88
CA LEU A 272 15.79 12.66 2.65
C LEU A 272 15.23 11.87 3.84
N THR A 273 15.55 12.29 5.05
CA THR A 273 15.05 11.68 6.28
C THR A 273 13.54 11.82 6.39
N THR A 274 12.99 13.00 6.13
CA THR A 274 11.55 13.25 6.17
C THR A 274 10.82 12.36 5.16
N ARG A 275 11.35 12.26 3.95
CA ARG A 275 10.76 11.41 2.90
C ARG A 275 10.82 9.94 3.27
N TYR A 276 11.93 9.49 3.81
CA TYR A 276 12.08 8.11 4.27
C TYR A 276 11.03 7.76 5.33
N PHE A 277 10.84 8.60 6.32
CA PHE A 277 9.87 8.34 7.38
C PHE A 277 8.43 8.48 6.91
N ALA A 278 8.15 9.32 5.90
CA ALA A 278 6.85 9.32 5.24
C ALA A 278 6.57 7.97 4.56
N ASP A 279 7.54 7.45 3.81
CA ASP A 279 7.42 6.16 3.15
C ASP A 279 7.38 4.99 4.16
N PHE A 280 8.15 5.08 5.23
CA PHE A 280 8.13 4.14 6.35
C PHE A 280 6.73 4.04 6.96
N GLY A 281 6.17 5.18 7.31
CA GLY A 281 4.82 5.23 7.88
C GLY A 281 3.77 4.69 6.92
N ASN A 282 3.86 5.05 5.64
CA ASN A 282 2.93 4.55 4.62
C ASN A 282 3.06 3.04 4.41
N ALA A 283 4.27 2.50 4.41
CA ALA A 283 4.48 1.05 4.27
C ALA A 283 3.83 0.28 5.43
N TRP A 284 4.00 0.76 6.65
CA TRP A 284 3.39 0.14 7.83
C TRP A 284 1.87 0.30 7.84
N LEU A 285 1.35 1.47 7.49
CA LEU A 285 -0.10 1.69 7.38
C LEU A 285 -0.73 0.80 6.31
N ASN A 286 -0.11 0.70 5.14
CA ASN A 286 -0.60 -0.16 4.07
C ASN A 286 -0.66 -1.63 4.50
N PHE A 287 0.40 -2.08 5.18
CA PHE A 287 0.43 -3.44 5.72
C PHE A 287 -0.66 -3.67 6.77
N LEU A 288 -0.75 -2.80 7.77
CA LEU A 288 -1.67 -2.96 8.88
C LEU A 288 -3.13 -2.84 8.43
N ASN A 289 -3.40 -1.95 7.48
CA ASN A 289 -4.75 -1.81 6.92
C ASN A 289 -5.12 -2.96 5.96
N SER A 290 -4.16 -3.79 5.58
CA SER A 290 -4.40 -4.99 4.76
C SER A 290 -4.76 -6.23 5.57
N LEU A 291 -4.69 -6.16 6.90
CA LEU A 291 -5.02 -7.28 7.77
C LEU A 291 -6.50 -7.67 7.66
N HIS A 292 -6.73 -8.97 7.64
CA HIS A 292 -8.08 -9.54 7.67
C HIS A 292 -8.23 -10.41 8.90
N LEU A 293 -9.42 -10.41 9.48
CA LEU A 293 -9.79 -11.32 10.54
C LEU A 293 -10.24 -12.65 9.92
N ARG A 294 -9.80 -13.76 10.48
CA ARG A 294 -10.29 -15.09 10.08
C ARG A 294 -11.80 -15.19 10.34
N LYS A 295 -12.53 -15.74 9.39
CA LYS A 295 -13.96 -15.95 9.55
C LYS A 295 -14.21 -17.00 10.62
N ALA A 296 -15.10 -16.68 11.55
CA ALA A 296 -15.62 -17.61 12.54
C ALA A 296 -17.00 -18.08 12.10
N GLN A 297 -17.13 -19.37 11.83
CA GLN A 297 -18.40 -19.94 11.33
C GLN A 297 -19.29 -20.48 12.43
N THR A 298 -18.72 -20.75 13.60
CA THR A 298 -19.42 -21.33 14.75
C THR A 298 -19.16 -20.49 15.99
N LEU A 299 -20.01 -20.69 17.01
CA LEU A 299 -19.79 -20.07 18.32
C LEU A 299 -18.46 -20.52 18.94
N SER A 300 -18.09 -21.77 18.73
CA SER A 300 -16.78 -22.31 19.18
C SER A 300 -15.61 -21.58 18.54
N ASP A 301 -15.68 -21.32 17.24
CA ASP A 301 -14.66 -20.56 16.50
C ASP A 301 -14.50 -19.14 17.06
N VAL A 302 -15.63 -18.47 17.32
CA VAL A 302 -15.62 -17.13 17.93
C VAL A 302 -14.97 -17.17 19.31
N THR A 303 -15.33 -18.14 20.12
CA THR A 303 -14.78 -18.29 21.47
C THR A 303 -13.27 -18.52 21.44
N GLU A 304 -12.78 -19.35 20.52
CA GLU A 304 -11.35 -19.58 20.32
C GLU A 304 -10.62 -18.29 19.89
N GLN A 305 -11.19 -17.53 18.96
CA GLN A 305 -10.60 -16.27 18.53
C GLN A 305 -10.52 -15.25 19.66
N LEU A 306 -11.56 -15.12 20.45
CA LEU A 306 -11.58 -14.19 21.57
C LEU A 306 -10.62 -14.64 22.68
N THR A 307 -10.48 -15.94 22.89
CA THR A 307 -9.50 -16.49 23.83
C THR A 307 -8.07 -16.15 23.41
N LEU A 308 -7.75 -16.40 22.14
CA LEU A 308 -6.44 -16.11 21.58
C LEU A 308 -6.11 -14.61 21.62
N MET A 309 -7.10 -13.77 21.30
CA MET A 309 -6.96 -12.33 21.29
C MET A 309 -6.74 -11.74 22.69
N ALA A 310 -7.46 -12.24 23.69
CA ALA A 310 -7.45 -11.69 25.04
C ALA A 310 -6.39 -12.30 25.96
N ASP A 311 -5.77 -13.41 25.59
CA ASP A 311 -4.71 -14.03 26.39
C ASP A 311 -3.43 -13.19 26.29
N VAL A 312 -3.14 -12.45 27.34
CA VAL A 312 -2.02 -11.51 27.38
C VAL A 312 -0.66 -12.17 27.06
N ARG A 313 -0.49 -13.44 27.37
CA ARG A 313 0.77 -14.16 27.12
C ARG A 313 0.94 -14.65 25.69
N GLN A 314 -0.16 -15.01 25.04
CA GLN A 314 -0.14 -15.63 23.71
C GLN A 314 -0.89 -14.81 22.67
N SER A 315 -1.34 -13.61 23.02
CA SER A 315 -2.13 -12.79 22.12
C SER A 315 -1.28 -12.30 20.93
N PRO A 316 -1.65 -12.68 19.71
CA PRO A 316 -1.02 -12.11 18.52
C PRO A 316 -1.20 -10.60 18.43
N LEU A 317 -2.31 -10.09 18.94
CA LEU A 317 -2.56 -8.65 18.96
C LEU A 317 -1.60 -7.91 19.87
N VAL A 318 -1.36 -8.41 21.09
CA VAL A 318 -0.40 -7.81 22.01
C VAL A 318 1.00 -7.86 21.42
N ALA A 319 1.40 -8.97 20.82
CA ALA A 319 2.69 -9.12 20.15
C ALA A 319 2.84 -8.12 18.99
N LEU A 320 1.81 -7.97 18.19
CA LEU A 320 1.78 -7.00 17.09
C LEU A 320 1.92 -5.57 17.62
N MET A 321 1.18 -5.22 18.66
CA MET A 321 1.26 -3.88 19.26
C MET A 321 2.64 -3.59 19.84
N ASN A 322 3.30 -4.59 20.43
CA ASN A 322 4.68 -4.45 20.90
C ASN A 322 5.65 -4.20 19.74
N THR A 323 5.47 -4.88 18.62
CA THR A 323 6.25 -4.62 17.41
C THR A 323 6.02 -3.18 16.91
N LEU A 324 4.79 -2.71 16.91
CA LEU A 324 4.46 -1.33 16.52
C LEU A 324 5.11 -0.32 17.48
N ALA A 325 5.19 -0.63 18.77
CA ALA A 325 5.86 0.21 19.73
C ALA A 325 7.35 0.34 19.43
N VAL A 326 8.01 -0.73 19.01
CA VAL A 326 9.42 -0.72 18.61
C VAL A 326 9.61 0.06 17.31
N GLN A 327 8.86 -0.29 16.29
CA GLN A 327 9.02 0.27 14.94
C GLN A 327 8.57 1.73 14.87
N GLY A 328 7.52 2.10 15.58
CA GLY A 328 7.02 3.46 15.63
C GLY A 328 7.95 4.45 16.30
N ARG A 329 8.97 3.98 17.00
CA ARG A 329 10.00 4.80 17.65
C ARG A 329 11.28 4.89 16.83
N THR A 330 11.29 4.38 15.62
CA THR A 330 12.44 4.50 14.72
C THR A 330 12.78 5.97 14.52
N GLY A 331 14.06 6.30 14.60
CA GLY A 331 14.56 7.67 14.50
C GLY A 331 14.62 8.43 15.82
N GLN A 332 14.13 7.84 16.91
CA GLN A 332 14.33 8.41 18.25
C GLN A 332 15.71 8.07 18.80
N PRO A 333 16.22 8.85 19.77
CA PRO A 333 17.46 8.51 20.45
C PRO A 333 17.40 7.10 21.07
N ARG A 334 18.44 6.30 20.83
CA ARG A 334 18.49 4.87 21.17
C ARG A 334 18.23 4.57 22.65
N GLU A 335 18.70 5.43 23.55
CA GLU A 335 18.56 5.26 24.98
C GLU A 335 17.09 5.27 25.45
N ALA A 336 16.29 6.22 24.93
CA ALA A 336 14.88 6.34 25.29
C ALA A 336 14.07 5.11 24.82
N VAL A 337 14.45 4.52 23.69
CA VAL A 337 13.75 3.34 23.14
C VAL A 337 14.08 2.10 23.94
N THR A 338 15.34 1.90 24.35
CA THR A 338 15.78 0.74 25.13
C THR A 338 15.07 0.71 26.49
N ASP A 339 14.98 1.82 27.18
CA ASP A 339 14.27 1.91 28.46
C ASP A 339 12.79 1.58 28.33
N SER A 340 12.14 2.08 27.28
CA SER A 340 10.75 1.74 26.98
C SER A 340 10.55 0.24 26.73
N LEU A 341 11.43 -0.36 25.95
CA LEU A 341 11.37 -1.80 25.65
C LEU A 341 11.56 -2.65 26.88
N VAL A 342 12.51 -2.29 27.74
CA VAL A 342 12.77 -3.01 28.99
C VAL A 342 11.56 -2.93 29.92
N LYS A 343 10.95 -1.77 30.05
CA LYS A 343 9.70 -1.61 30.81
C LYS A 343 8.55 -2.41 30.23
N SER A 344 8.40 -2.41 28.91
CA SER A 344 7.38 -3.18 28.21
C SER A 344 7.58 -4.68 28.44
N ALA A 345 8.81 -5.17 28.31
CA ALA A 345 9.14 -6.58 28.54
C ALA A 345 8.89 -6.98 29.99
N ARG A 346 9.24 -6.12 30.95
CA ARG A 346 8.98 -6.37 32.38
C ARG A 346 7.49 -6.43 32.67
N ASN A 347 6.70 -5.54 32.10
CA ASN A 347 5.25 -5.53 32.30
C ASN A 347 4.59 -6.77 31.72
N LEU A 348 5.09 -7.28 30.60
CA LEU A 348 4.59 -8.52 29.98
C LEU A 348 4.99 -9.75 30.80
N LEU A 349 6.22 -9.76 31.37
CA LEU A 349 6.74 -10.92 32.12
C LEU A 349 6.22 -10.98 33.56
N SER A 350 5.87 -9.86 34.15
CA SER A 350 5.46 -9.79 35.56
C SER A 350 4.02 -10.14 35.84
N GLN A 351 3.23 -10.50 34.83
CA GLN A 351 1.79 -10.78 34.93
C GLN A 351 0.97 -9.63 35.55
N GLU A 352 1.57 -8.47 35.73
CA GLU A 352 0.80 -7.30 36.10
C GLU A 352 -0.18 -7.02 34.96
N LYS A 353 -1.40 -6.77 35.31
CA LYS A 353 -2.50 -6.53 34.37
C LYS A 353 -2.34 -5.24 33.57
N GLN A 354 -1.11 -4.79 33.41
CA GLN A 354 -0.79 -3.57 32.67
C GLN A 354 0.08 -3.93 31.48
N PRO A 355 -0.47 -3.90 30.24
CA PRO A 355 0.37 -3.97 29.08
C PRO A 355 1.19 -2.70 29.00
N VAL A 356 2.28 -2.78 28.37
CA VAL A 356 3.23 -1.76 27.94
C VAL A 356 2.92 -0.34 28.41
N ALA A 357 3.63 0.11 29.44
CA ALA A 357 3.69 1.54 29.72
C ALA A 357 4.52 2.21 28.63
N VAL A 358 3.83 2.88 27.72
CA VAL A 358 4.49 3.87 26.87
C VAL A 358 4.67 5.11 27.76
N PRO A 359 5.93 5.55 28.02
CA PRO A 359 6.11 6.76 28.80
C PRO A 359 5.38 7.91 28.10
N GLU A 360 4.67 8.69 28.89
CA GLU A 360 3.88 9.84 28.49
C GLU A 360 4.40 10.59 27.29
N SER A 361 3.50 10.98 26.38
CA SER A 361 3.69 12.04 25.39
C SER A 361 5.08 12.06 24.73
N ARG A 362 5.80 10.97 24.76
CA ARG A 362 7.22 10.91 24.44
C ARG A 362 7.51 10.18 23.17
N LEU A 363 6.51 10.07 22.33
CA LEU A 363 6.75 9.76 20.94
C LEU A 363 7.24 11.04 20.29
N HIS A 364 8.54 11.32 20.40
CA HIS A 364 9.16 12.49 19.83
C HIS A 364 9.81 12.24 18.49
N GLY A 365 9.69 11.07 17.96
CA GLY A 365 10.36 10.72 16.72
C GLY A 365 9.63 11.23 15.47
N PRO A 366 10.22 11.01 14.30
CA PRO A 366 9.63 11.41 13.03
C PRO A 366 8.32 10.67 12.72
N LEU A 367 8.04 9.56 13.40
CA LEU A 367 6.83 8.76 13.26
C LEU A 367 5.77 9.06 14.32
N ALA A 368 5.99 10.06 15.16
CA ALA A 368 5.11 10.38 16.28
C ALA A 368 3.67 10.67 15.84
N THR A 369 3.49 11.41 14.77
CA THR A 369 2.16 11.74 14.25
C THR A 369 1.44 10.50 13.72
N THR A 370 2.13 9.64 13.01
CA THR A 370 1.55 8.44 12.39
C THR A 370 1.22 7.37 13.43
N PHE A 371 2.16 7.04 14.30
CA PHE A 371 2.01 5.95 15.27
C PHE A 371 1.44 6.40 16.61
N GLY A 372 1.40 7.71 16.88
CA GLY A 372 0.91 8.26 18.12
C GLY A 372 -0.43 7.73 18.58
N PRO A 373 -1.47 7.76 17.70
CA PRO A 373 -2.80 7.29 18.10
C PRO A 373 -2.84 5.83 18.53
N VAL A 374 -2.13 4.95 17.83
CA VAL A 374 -2.11 3.53 18.18
C VAL A 374 -1.28 3.26 19.43
N LEU A 375 -0.16 3.94 19.60
CA LEU A 375 0.69 3.78 20.78
C LEU A 375 0.06 4.38 22.03
N ALA A 376 -0.79 5.38 21.87
CA ALA A 376 -1.56 5.95 22.99
C ALA A 376 -2.49 4.93 23.65
N LEU A 377 -2.96 3.92 22.89
CA LEU A 377 -3.77 2.83 23.44
C LEU A 377 -2.99 1.95 24.42
N MET A 378 -1.68 1.99 24.38
CA MET A 378 -0.79 1.22 25.24
C MET A 378 -0.33 2.00 26.46
N ASP A 379 -0.74 3.27 26.58
CA ASP A 379 -0.35 4.15 27.70
C ASP A 379 -1.26 3.91 28.90
N ASN A 380 -0.64 3.52 30.02
CA ASN A 380 -1.36 3.21 31.26
C ASN A 380 -1.34 4.34 32.29
N GLN A 381 -0.72 5.46 32.01
CA GLN A 381 -0.55 6.52 32.99
C GLN A 381 -1.77 7.39 33.17
N ASN A 382 -2.68 7.35 32.20
CA ASN A 382 -3.95 8.07 32.28
C ASN A 382 -5.07 7.11 32.68
N ASN A 383 -5.16 6.82 33.97
CA ASN A 383 -6.21 5.97 34.54
C ASN A 383 -7.59 6.65 34.61
N SER A 384 -7.85 7.65 33.78
CA SER A 384 -9.20 8.18 33.69
C SER A 384 -10.10 7.15 32.98
N ALA A 385 -11.24 6.89 33.54
CA ALA A 385 -12.24 5.97 33.00
C ALA A 385 -12.70 6.34 31.59
N ASP A 386 -12.37 7.54 31.13
CA ASP A 386 -12.77 8.08 29.83
C ASP A 386 -11.72 7.85 28.74
N MET A 387 -10.52 7.36 29.08
CA MET A 387 -9.46 7.10 28.09
C MET A 387 -9.58 5.70 27.51
N LEU A 388 -9.63 5.63 26.19
CA LEU A 388 -9.61 4.37 25.46
C LEU A 388 -8.24 3.71 25.58
N ASN A 389 -8.22 2.43 25.88
CA ASN A 389 -7.01 1.71 26.26
C ASN A 389 -7.12 0.25 25.78
N LEU A 390 -6.01 -0.31 25.28
CA LEU A 390 -5.96 -1.69 24.83
C LEU A 390 -6.29 -2.67 25.94
N GLN A 391 -5.77 -2.47 27.12
CA GLN A 391 -6.02 -3.32 28.30
C GLN A 391 -7.52 -3.40 28.62
N THR A 392 -8.17 -2.27 28.67
CA THR A 392 -9.62 -2.19 28.94
C THR A 392 -10.41 -2.94 27.86
N TYR A 393 -10.03 -2.76 26.59
CA TYR A 393 -10.65 -3.48 25.49
C TYR A 393 -10.49 -5.00 25.67
N LEU A 394 -9.28 -5.49 25.94
CA LEU A 394 -9.02 -6.91 26.12
C LEU A 394 -9.71 -7.48 27.36
N THR A 395 -9.85 -6.69 28.42
CA THR A 395 -10.64 -7.09 29.59
C THR A 395 -12.11 -7.27 29.23
N ARG A 396 -12.66 -6.37 28.45
CA ARG A 396 -14.05 -6.48 27.96
C ARG A 396 -14.22 -7.67 27.01
N VAL A 397 -13.24 -7.93 26.13
CA VAL A 397 -13.23 -9.10 25.27
C VAL A 397 -13.24 -10.38 26.09
N THR A 398 -12.49 -10.43 27.19
CA THR A 398 -12.48 -11.57 28.11
C THR A 398 -13.86 -11.81 28.73
N GLN A 399 -14.56 -10.75 29.12
CA GLN A 399 -15.91 -10.87 29.66
C GLN A 399 -16.88 -11.43 28.62
N VAL A 400 -16.80 -10.98 27.38
CA VAL A 400 -17.60 -11.53 26.27
C VAL A 400 -17.26 -13.00 26.04
N ARG A 401 -15.99 -13.34 26.00
CA ARG A 401 -15.54 -14.73 25.88
C ARG A 401 -16.14 -15.63 26.95
N LEU A 402 -16.07 -15.22 28.21
CA LEU A 402 -16.60 -15.99 29.33
C LEU A 402 -18.12 -16.17 29.19
N ARG A 403 -18.82 -15.12 28.76
CA ARG A 403 -20.27 -15.19 28.54
C ARG A 403 -20.63 -16.17 27.43
N LEU A 404 -19.91 -16.14 26.31
CA LEU A 404 -20.15 -17.05 25.19
C LEU A 404 -19.77 -18.50 25.54
N GLN A 405 -18.72 -18.71 26.33
CA GLN A 405 -18.37 -20.04 26.86
C GLN A 405 -19.47 -20.59 27.76
N GLN A 406 -20.06 -19.75 28.60
CA GLN A 406 -21.16 -20.12 29.44
C GLN A 406 -22.39 -20.54 28.62
N ILE A 407 -22.69 -19.80 27.55
CA ILE A 407 -23.77 -20.14 26.62
C ILE A 407 -23.47 -21.47 25.92
N ALA A 408 -22.28 -21.65 25.39
CA ALA A 408 -21.89 -22.88 24.70
C ALA A 408 -21.91 -24.12 25.60
N GLY A 409 -21.65 -23.96 26.89
CA GLY A 409 -21.68 -25.03 27.88
C GLY A 409 -23.07 -25.27 28.50
N SER A 410 -24.07 -24.50 28.11
CA SER A 410 -25.43 -24.68 28.64
C SER A 410 -26.15 -25.88 28.00
N SER A 411 -27.26 -26.31 28.63
CA SER A 411 -28.07 -27.42 28.12
C SER A 411 -28.75 -27.12 26.79
N ASP A 412 -29.05 -25.84 26.50
CA ASP A 412 -29.63 -25.37 25.25
C ASP A 412 -28.95 -24.07 24.79
N PRO A 413 -27.81 -24.16 24.07
CA PRO A 413 -27.08 -22.97 23.62
C PRO A 413 -27.92 -22.06 22.71
N GLN A 414 -28.73 -22.63 21.84
CA GLN A 414 -29.53 -21.84 20.90
C GLN A 414 -30.58 -20.99 21.64
N ALA A 415 -31.29 -21.55 22.63
CA ALA A 415 -32.24 -20.79 23.42
C ALA A 415 -31.57 -19.63 24.16
N MET A 416 -30.39 -19.86 24.72
CA MET A 416 -29.63 -18.80 25.41
C MET A 416 -29.14 -17.72 24.46
N MET A 417 -28.72 -18.07 23.26
CA MET A 417 -28.34 -17.10 22.23
C MET A 417 -29.55 -16.26 21.80
N GLN A 418 -30.71 -16.89 21.64
CA GLN A 418 -31.96 -16.19 21.31
C GLN A 418 -32.34 -15.20 22.40
N MET A 419 -32.24 -15.60 23.66
CA MET A 419 -32.54 -14.72 24.80
C MET A 419 -31.60 -13.52 24.85
N LEU A 420 -30.31 -13.73 24.62
CA LEU A 420 -29.31 -12.67 24.59
C LEU A 420 -29.60 -11.67 23.45
N ALA A 421 -29.85 -12.19 22.26
CA ALA A 421 -30.17 -11.35 21.11
C ALA A 421 -31.47 -10.58 21.31
N GLN A 422 -32.49 -11.22 21.85
CA GLN A 422 -33.77 -10.57 22.15
C GLN A 422 -33.60 -9.43 23.17
N THR A 423 -32.77 -9.62 24.18
CA THR A 423 -32.46 -8.59 25.17
C THR A 423 -31.87 -7.36 24.50
N VAL A 424 -30.92 -7.56 23.56
CA VAL A 424 -30.30 -6.48 22.80
C VAL A 424 -31.30 -5.80 21.85
N LEU A 425 -32.09 -6.59 21.14
CA LEU A 425 -33.10 -6.06 20.21
C LEU A 425 -34.19 -5.27 20.90
N GLN A 426 -34.43 -5.51 22.19
CA GLN A 426 -35.32 -4.72 23.04
C GLN A 426 -34.69 -3.45 23.58
N GLY A 427 -33.41 -3.15 23.20
CA GLY A 427 -32.73 -1.94 23.59
C GLY A 427 -31.93 -2.03 24.89
N LYS A 428 -31.79 -3.23 25.45
CA LYS A 428 -30.98 -3.42 26.66
C LYS A 428 -29.52 -3.68 26.32
N SER A 429 -28.65 -3.16 27.15
CA SER A 429 -27.19 -3.30 27.02
C SER A 429 -26.74 -4.65 27.56
N VAL A 430 -25.79 -5.27 26.88
CA VAL A 430 -25.09 -6.50 27.32
C VAL A 430 -23.58 -6.35 27.07
N ASP A 431 -22.76 -7.19 27.70
CA ASP A 431 -21.30 -7.13 27.55
C ASP A 431 -20.86 -7.16 26.09
N LEU A 432 -21.50 -7.96 25.26
CA LEU A 432 -21.18 -8.08 23.84
C LEU A 432 -21.35 -6.75 23.09
N THR A 433 -22.49 -6.09 23.28
CA THR A 433 -22.75 -4.81 22.60
C THR A 433 -21.95 -3.65 23.19
N ASP A 434 -21.74 -3.65 24.49
CA ASP A 434 -20.92 -2.65 25.16
C ASP A 434 -19.46 -2.77 24.70
N THR A 435 -18.95 -3.97 24.54
CA THR A 435 -17.60 -4.21 24.02
C THR A 435 -17.49 -3.83 22.55
N ARG A 436 -18.52 -4.10 21.75
CA ARG A 436 -18.60 -3.66 20.36
C ARG A 436 -18.54 -2.14 20.27
N ASP A 437 -19.32 -1.44 21.07
CA ASP A 437 -19.33 0.03 21.09
C ASP A 437 -17.99 0.59 21.54
N TYR A 438 -17.39 0.01 22.56
CA TYR A 438 -16.05 0.38 23.01
C TYR A 438 -15.01 0.18 21.92
N GLY A 439 -15.06 -0.95 21.22
CA GLY A 439 -14.17 -1.25 20.09
C GLY A 439 -14.35 -0.25 18.94
N SER A 440 -15.58 0.12 18.63
CA SER A 440 -15.90 1.11 17.59
C SER A 440 -15.34 2.48 17.94
N LEU A 441 -15.45 2.90 19.20
CA LEU A 441 -14.86 4.16 19.68
C LEU A 441 -13.34 4.10 19.62
N THR A 442 -12.74 2.99 20.00
CA THR A 442 -11.29 2.77 19.94
C THR A 442 -10.80 2.88 18.49
N ALA A 443 -11.46 2.22 17.56
CA ALA A 443 -11.13 2.28 16.13
C ALA A 443 -11.28 3.71 15.58
N ALA A 444 -12.35 4.40 15.93
CA ALA A 444 -12.57 5.78 15.50
C ALA A 444 -11.50 6.73 16.03
N GLY A 445 -11.04 6.51 17.25
CA GLY A 445 -9.98 7.30 17.86
C GLY A 445 -8.62 7.19 17.21
N LEU A 446 -8.38 6.15 16.42
CA LEU A 446 -7.14 5.98 15.67
C LEU A 446 -7.01 6.93 14.48
N GLY A 447 -8.12 7.42 13.95
CA GLY A 447 -8.16 8.28 12.80
C GLY A 447 -8.32 7.55 11.47
N GLN A 448 -8.52 8.33 10.42
CA GLN A 448 -8.83 7.80 9.09
C GLN A 448 -7.70 6.94 8.51
N GLU A 449 -6.47 7.28 8.79
CA GLU A 449 -5.29 6.57 8.29
C GLU A 449 -5.23 5.12 8.80
N TRP A 450 -5.83 4.84 9.95
CA TRP A 450 -5.85 3.54 10.61
C TRP A 450 -7.17 2.79 10.42
N TYR A 451 -8.02 3.23 9.50
CA TYR A 451 -9.39 2.72 9.39
C TYR A 451 -9.44 1.20 9.21
N GLY A 452 -8.70 0.66 8.23
CA GLY A 452 -8.70 -0.79 7.98
C GLY A 452 -8.23 -1.60 9.17
N PHE A 453 -7.15 -1.16 9.80
CA PHE A 453 -6.60 -1.81 11.00
C PHE A 453 -7.60 -1.73 12.15
N GLY A 454 -8.14 -0.55 12.41
CA GLY A 454 -9.10 -0.34 13.49
C GLY A 454 -10.34 -1.22 13.35
N GLN A 455 -10.89 -1.30 12.16
CA GLN A 455 -12.05 -2.15 11.87
C GLN A 455 -11.73 -3.63 12.09
N THR A 456 -10.61 -4.10 11.55
CA THR A 456 -10.22 -5.51 11.64
C THR A 456 -9.95 -5.95 13.08
N VAL A 457 -9.28 -5.12 13.86
CA VAL A 457 -8.80 -5.49 15.20
C VAL A 457 -9.85 -5.20 16.26
N PHE A 458 -10.52 -4.05 16.21
CA PHE A 458 -11.36 -3.56 17.30
C PHE A 458 -12.86 -3.68 17.05
N VAL A 459 -13.30 -3.82 15.82
CA VAL A 459 -14.72 -3.83 15.47
C VAL A 459 -15.18 -5.21 15.02
N ARG A 460 -14.51 -5.80 14.05
CA ARG A 460 -14.95 -7.06 13.43
C ARG A 460 -15.03 -8.26 14.37
N PRO A 461 -14.14 -8.42 15.36
CA PRO A 461 -14.27 -9.56 16.27
C PRO A 461 -15.61 -9.59 17.01
N MET A 462 -16.07 -8.44 17.48
CA MET A 462 -17.37 -8.34 18.16
C MET A 462 -18.54 -8.42 17.18
N GLU A 463 -18.38 -7.94 15.97
CA GLU A 463 -19.40 -8.11 14.93
C GLU A 463 -19.59 -9.59 14.56
N GLN A 464 -18.51 -10.35 14.41
CA GLN A 464 -18.59 -11.78 14.18
C GLN A 464 -19.26 -12.51 15.35
N ALA A 465 -18.89 -12.15 16.57
CA ALA A 465 -19.50 -12.72 17.77
C ALA A 465 -20.99 -12.44 17.80
N TRP A 466 -21.37 -11.22 17.51
CA TRP A 466 -22.77 -10.81 17.47
C TRP A 466 -23.55 -11.55 16.38
N GLN A 467 -22.98 -11.73 15.18
CA GLN A 467 -23.63 -12.46 14.10
C GLN A 467 -23.92 -13.92 14.48
N GLN A 468 -23.03 -14.57 15.21
CA GLN A 468 -23.25 -15.94 15.68
C GLN A 468 -24.41 -16.03 16.70
N VAL A 469 -24.59 -15.00 17.50
CA VAL A 469 -25.71 -14.90 18.44
C VAL A 469 -27.01 -14.51 17.73
N LEU A 470 -26.91 -13.61 16.76
CA LEU A 470 -28.06 -13.04 16.07
C LEU A 470 -28.73 -14.02 15.11
N THR A 471 -28.00 -14.88 14.42
CA THR A 471 -28.52 -15.75 13.37
C THR A 471 -29.68 -16.63 13.86
N PRO A 472 -29.57 -17.39 14.98
CA PRO A 472 -30.69 -18.14 15.51
C PRO A 472 -31.86 -17.24 15.96
N ALA A 473 -31.53 -16.06 16.48
CA ALA A 473 -32.54 -15.10 16.93
C ALA A 473 -33.32 -14.49 15.75
N ALA A 474 -32.67 -14.22 14.63
CA ALA A 474 -33.31 -13.70 13.43
C ALA A 474 -34.32 -14.72 12.87
N GLU A 475 -33.97 -16.00 12.87
CA GLU A 475 -34.91 -17.07 12.47
C GLU A 475 -36.12 -17.13 13.37
N SER A 476 -35.91 -17.07 14.69
CA SER A 476 -36.99 -17.03 15.69
C SER A 476 -37.84 -15.79 15.54
N LEU A 477 -37.23 -14.65 15.28
CA LEU A 477 -37.94 -13.39 15.08
C LEU A 477 -38.81 -13.43 13.83
N ASN A 478 -38.33 -14.00 12.74
CA ASN A 478 -39.10 -14.19 11.51
C ASN A 478 -40.29 -15.12 11.75
N ALA A 479 -40.09 -16.20 12.49
CA ALA A 479 -41.20 -17.11 12.86
C ALA A 479 -42.25 -16.41 13.71
N ARG A 480 -41.85 -15.59 14.68
CA ARG A 480 -42.78 -14.81 15.52
C ARG A 480 -43.53 -13.77 14.70
N TRP A 481 -42.85 -13.09 13.80
CA TRP A 481 -43.50 -12.14 12.87
C TRP A 481 -44.58 -12.85 12.06
N ARG A 482 -44.22 -14.00 11.47
CA ARG A 482 -45.16 -14.79 10.69
C ARG A 482 -46.40 -15.17 11.51
N THR A 483 -46.20 -15.70 12.71
CA THR A 483 -47.29 -16.10 13.59
C THR A 483 -48.10 -14.91 14.09
N ALA A 484 -47.44 -13.85 14.55
CA ALA A 484 -48.09 -12.71 15.18
C ALA A 484 -48.82 -11.80 14.18
N VAL A 485 -48.29 -11.69 12.96
CA VAL A 485 -48.75 -10.69 12.00
C VAL A 485 -49.18 -11.31 10.67
N VAL A 486 -48.32 -12.06 10.00
CA VAL A 486 -48.52 -12.50 8.61
C VAL A 486 -49.64 -13.51 8.51
N ASP A 487 -49.65 -14.55 9.33
CA ASP A 487 -50.71 -15.59 9.29
C ASP A 487 -52.07 -15.02 9.62
N GLY A 488 -52.14 -14.20 10.64
CA GLY A 488 -53.38 -13.50 10.98
C GLY A 488 -53.84 -12.54 9.89
N TRP A 489 -52.92 -11.83 9.29
CA TRP A 489 -53.20 -10.95 8.16
C TRP A 489 -53.73 -11.72 6.95
N ASN A 490 -53.05 -12.80 6.56
CA ASN A 490 -53.50 -13.64 5.46
C ASN A 490 -54.88 -14.22 5.66
N ASN A 491 -55.20 -14.64 6.89
CA ASN A 491 -56.53 -15.15 7.23
C ASN A 491 -57.60 -14.07 7.26
N ALA A 492 -57.25 -12.85 7.69
CA ALA A 492 -58.19 -11.76 7.86
C ALA A 492 -58.41 -10.94 6.59
N PHE A 493 -57.37 -10.69 5.81
CA PHE A 493 -57.36 -9.68 4.74
C PHE A 493 -56.97 -10.18 3.36
N SER A 494 -56.14 -11.26 3.26
CA SER A 494 -55.74 -11.80 1.98
C SER A 494 -56.95 -12.27 1.18
N GLY A 495 -57.10 -11.71 0.00
CA GLY A 495 -58.25 -12.03 -0.84
C GLY A 495 -59.50 -11.18 -0.58
N ARG A 496 -59.44 -10.17 0.31
CA ARG A 496 -60.54 -9.26 0.61
C ARG A 496 -60.19 -7.82 0.20
N TYR A 497 -61.25 -7.05 -0.12
CA TYR A 497 -61.07 -5.61 -0.37
C TYR A 497 -60.52 -4.89 0.88
N PRO A 498 -59.58 -3.95 0.76
CA PRO A 498 -59.04 -3.36 -0.47
C PRO A 498 -57.80 -4.07 -1.05
N PHE A 499 -57.38 -5.20 -0.52
CA PHE A 499 -56.14 -5.87 -0.90
C PHE A 499 -56.28 -6.78 -2.11
N LYS A 500 -57.51 -7.20 -2.40
CA LYS A 500 -57.85 -7.93 -3.61
C LYS A 500 -59.29 -7.56 -4.02
N ASN A 501 -59.51 -7.42 -5.29
CA ASN A 501 -60.83 -7.04 -5.81
C ASN A 501 -61.81 -8.22 -5.77
N VAL A 502 -62.42 -8.43 -4.62
CA VAL A 502 -63.44 -9.47 -4.39
C VAL A 502 -64.63 -8.85 -3.67
N SER A 503 -65.76 -9.54 -3.66
CA SER A 503 -67.03 -9.05 -3.09
C SER A 503 -67.07 -8.98 -1.57
N SER A 504 -66.07 -9.49 -0.88
CA SER A 504 -66.02 -9.50 0.59
C SER A 504 -65.04 -8.46 1.10
N ASP A 505 -65.49 -7.50 1.88
CA ASP A 505 -64.69 -6.43 2.45
C ASP A 505 -63.93 -6.90 3.70
N ALA A 506 -62.74 -6.36 3.91
CA ALA A 506 -62.01 -6.54 5.15
C ALA A 506 -62.71 -5.76 6.29
N SER A 507 -62.79 -6.35 7.48
CA SER A 507 -63.38 -5.71 8.65
C SER A 507 -62.54 -4.51 9.11
N LEU A 508 -63.16 -3.34 9.27
CA LEU A 508 -62.49 -2.14 9.79
C LEU A 508 -61.93 -2.33 11.22
N PRO A 509 -62.62 -2.99 12.14
CA PRO A 509 -62.08 -3.31 13.46
C PRO A 509 -60.85 -4.20 13.39
N LEU A 510 -60.81 -5.16 12.45
CA LEU A 510 -59.63 -6.01 12.25
C LEU A 510 -58.46 -5.23 11.67
N LEU A 511 -58.70 -4.32 10.72
CA LEU A 511 -57.69 -3.41 10.21
C LEU A 511 -57.07 -2.55 11.32
N ALA A 512 -57.91 -1.94 12.16
CA ALA A 512 -57.47 -1.15 13.31
C ALA A 512 -56.62 -1.97 14.29
N LYS A 513 -56.94 -3.25 14.48
CA LYS A 513 -56.20 -4.17 15.34
C LYS A 513 -54.77 -4.39 14.86
N TYR A 514 -54.52 -4.33 13.55
CA TYR A 514 -53.17 -4.48 12.97
C TYR A 514 -52.45 -3.15 12.79
N LEU A 515 -53.17 -2.10 12.43
CA LEU A 515 -52.58 -0.85 11.90
C LEU A 515 -52.51 0.27 12.93
N ASN A 516 -53.16 0.16 14.08
CA ASN A 516 -53.11 1.19 15.11
C ASN A 516 -51.63 1.43 15.52
N THR A 517 -51.20 2.68 15.51
CA THR A 517 -49.79 3.04 15.78
C THR A 517 -49.35 2.76 17.22
N ASP A 518 -50.27 2.71 18.17
CA ASP A 518 -49.92 2.49 19.59
C ASP A 518 -50.27 1.08 20.07
N THR A 519 -51.36 0.51 19.60
CA THR A 519 -51.88 -0.76 20.10
C THR A 519 -52.08 -1.84 19.05
N GLY A 520 -51.84 -1.55 17.77
CA GLY A 520 -51.95 -2.51 16.70
C GLY A 520 -50.92 -3.64 16.80
N ARG A 521 -51.21 -4.80 16.20
CA ARG A 521 -50.34 -5.97 16.27
C ARG A 521 -48.96 -5.70 15.64
N ILE A 522 -48.89 -4.93 14.56
CA ILE A 522 -47.64 -4.55 13.92
C ILE A 522 -46.82 -3.67 14.87
N ALA A 523 -47.42 -2.61 15.41
CA ALA A 523 -46.76 -1.72 16.34
C ALA A 523 -46.27 -2.44 17.58
N ARG A 524 -47.10 -3.32 18.16
CA ARG A 524 -46.72 -4.13 19.31
C ARG A 524 -45.57 -5.07 19.02
N PHE A 525 -45.58 -5.71 17.87
CA PHE A 525 -44.46 -6.58 17.45
C PHE A 525 -43.15 -5.79 17.37
N LEU A 526 -43.19 -4.62 16.73
CA LEU A 526 -42.02 -3.78 16.57
C LEU A 526 -41.50 -3.26 17.91
N GLN A 527 -42.38 -2.79 18.77
CA GLN A 527 -42.04 -2.31 20.11
C GLN A 527 -41.47 -3.41 21.00
N ASN A 528 -42.08 -4.60 20.99
CA ASN A 528 -41.69 -5.70 21.86
C ASN A 528 -40.41 -6.40 21.40
N ASN A 529 -40.14 -6.43 20.10
CA ASN A 529 -39.05 -7.22 19.55
C ASN A 529 -37.94 -6.38 18.96
N LEU A 530 -38.17 -5.17 18.48
CA LEU A 530 -37.23 -4.38 17.70
C LEU A 530 -37.07 -2.95 18.21
N SER A 531 -37.50 -2.63 19.43
CA SER A 531 -37.42 -1.28 19.99
C SER A 531 -36.02 -0.73 20.14
N GLY A 532 -34.99 -1.60 20.15
CA GLY A 532 -33.59 -1.18 20.21
C GLY A 532 -32.97 -0.85 18.84
N VAL A 533 -33.65 -1.20 17.73
CA VAL A 533 -33.09 -1.04 16.36
C VAL A 533 -34.02 -0.31 15.41
N LEU A 534 -35.34 -0.23 15.73
CA LEU A 534 -36.31 0.59 15.01
C LEU A 534 -36.91 1.59 15.95
N HIS A 535 -37.11 2.81 15.50
CA HIS A 535 -37.86 3.83 16.25
C HIS A 535 -38.92 4.48 15.38
N SER A 536 -39.93 4.99 16.03
CA SER A 536 -41.04 5.68 15.37
C SER A 536 -40.71 7.17 15.24
N GLU A 537 -40.75 7.68 14.01
CA GLU A 537 -40.73 9.11 13.72
C GLU A 537 -42.09 9.50 13.14
N GLY A 538 -42.95 10.05 13.99
CA GLY A 538 -44.34 10.27 13.60
C GLY A 538 -45.07 8.95 13.37
N SER A 539 -45.60 8.74 12.17
CA SER A 539 -46.24 7.49 11.77
C SER A 539 -45.30 6.51 11.07
N ARG A 540 -44.04 6.85 10.91
CA ARG A 540 -43.06 6.02 10.19
C ARG A 540 -42.12 5.31 11.14
N TRP A 541 -41.76 4.07 10.78
CA TRP A 541 -40.73 3.29 11.45
C TRP A 541 -39.43 3.42 10.70
N VAL A 542 -38.39 3.85 11.39
CA VAL A 542 -37.08 4.16 10.82
C VAL A 542 -36.02 3.31 11.54
N PRO A 543 -35.10 2.66 10.80
CA PRO A 543 -33.97 2.00 11.43
C PRO A 543 -33.11 3.01 12.19
N ASP A 544 -32.69 2.64 13.38
CA ASP A 544 -31.69 3.41 14.10
C ASP A 544 -30.33 3.20 13.38
N THR A 545 -29.86 4.22 12.67
CA THR A 545 -28.63 4.14 11.87
C THR A 545 -27.38 3.89 12.71
N ILE A 546 -27.45 4.25 14.00
CA ILE A 546 -26.34 4.05 14.93
C ILE A 546 -26.40 2.66 15.56
N ASN A 547 -27.59 2.09 15.74
CA ASN A 547 -27.83 0.90 16.55
C ASN A 547 -28.63 -0.19 15.83
N THR A 548 -28.41 -0.43 14.53
CA THR A 548 -29.06 -1.55 13.82
C THR A 548 -28.64 -2.92 14.36
N ARG A 549 -27.57 -2.96 15.17
CA ARG A 549 -27.10 -4.17 15.86
C ARG A 549 -26.85 -5.35 14.92
N GLY A 550 -26.43 -5.07 13.68
CA GLY A 550 -26.16 -6.09 12.69
C GLY A 550 -27.38 -6.66 11.98
N LEU A 551 -28.59 -6.23 12.32
CA LEU A 551 -29.79 -6.58 11.56
C LEU A 551 -29.85 -5.80 10.27
N THR A 552 -30.01 -6.52 9.16
CA THR A 552 -30.28 -5.92 7.86
C THR A 552 -31.79 -6.03 7.59
N PHE A 553 -32.47 -4.89 7.51
CA PHE A 553 -33.87 -4.87 7.18
C PHE A 553 -34.07 -4.92 5.67
N ASN A 554 -34.93 -5.83 5.24
CA ASN A 554 -35.35 -5.85 3.85
C ASN A 554 -36.06 -4.52 3.52
N PRO A 555 -35.61 -3.77 2.51
CA PRO A 555 -36.27 -2.51 2.13
C PRO A 555 -37.75 -2.66 1.83
N ALA A 556 -38.16 -3.80 1.27
CA ALA A 556 -39.57 -4.11 1.02
C ALA A 556 -40.36 -4.22 2.33
N PHE A 557 -39.77 -4.77 3.40
CA PHE A 557 -40.36 -4.87 4.72
C PHE A 557 -40.60 -3.48 5.32
N LEU A 558 -39.60 -2.61 5.33
CA LEU A 558 -39.72 -1.24 5.83
C LEU A 558 -40.76 -0.44 5.05
N LYS A 559 -40.73 -0.57 3.72
CA LYS A 559 -41.72 0.09 2.85
C LYS A 559 -43.13 -0.40 3.12
N ALA A 560 -43.31 -1.69 3.29
CA ALA A 560 -44.62 -2.28 3.59
C ALA A 560 -45.15 -1.79 4.94
N ILE A 561 -44.33 -1.79 5.99
CA ILE A 561 -44.71 -1.29 7.32
C ILE A 561 -45.11 0.18 7.25
N ASN A 562 -44.33 1.01 6.59
CA ASN A 562 -44.57 2.44 6.48
C ASN A 562 -45.79 2.74 5.63
N THR A 563 -46.02 1.99 4.55
CA THR A 563 -47.22 2.12 3.71
C THR A 563 -48.48 1.77 4.50
N LEU A 564 -48.44 0.69 5.28
CA LEU A 564 -49.58 0.31 6.12
C LEU A 564 -49.84 1.33 7.22
N SER A 565 -48.77 1.94 7.78
CA SER A 565 -48.91 2.99 8.80
C SER A 565 -49.56 4.26 8.25
N GLU A 566 -49.38 4.56 6.97
CA GLU A 566 -50.01 5.72 6.30
C GLU A 566 -51.52 5.51 6.06
N ILE A 567 -51.97 4.26 6.02
CA ILE A 567 -53.38 3.91 5.86
C ILE A 567 -54.15 4.03 7.19
N ALA A 568 -53.46 3.88 8.29
CA ALA A 568 -54.04 4.05 9.61
C ALA A 568 -54.18 5.55 9.94
#